data_21d77cb9ee78fc23fecd2f7a49c459d5
#
_entry.id   21d77cb9ee78fc23fecd2f7a49c459d5
#
_cell.length_a   1.000
_cell.length_b   1.000
_cell.length_c   1.000
_cell.angle_alpha   90.00
_cell.angle_beta   90.00
_cell.angle_gamma   90.00
#
_symmetry.space_group_name_H-M   'P 1'
#
loop_
_entity.id
_entity.type
_entity.pdbx_description
1 polymer ?
#
loop_
_entity_poly.entity_id
_entity_poly.type
_entity_poly.pdbx_seq_one_letter_code
_entity_poly.pdbx_strand_id
1 'polypeptide(L)'
;MTDLELKQKLQDILVQGEDGRQDLLPVYADPELFSDIVAALARGYEGKVDYVVAPEAMGWVLGAAVATRLGAGFAGVRKLENGVYLNEDICRVIFMDHEKKRRSFGVPLNWNAKGKRVLLVDDWIKTGSQVQALISLCERFDCPIQGIAVIGADRRDIIREWLEKGQLRCVDIRE
;
A
#
# COMPACT_ATOMS: atom_id res chain seq x y z
N MET A 1 19.39 4.38 8.33
CA MET A 1 19.77 3.11 7.65
C MET A 1 19.76 3.31 6.13
N THR A 2 20.70 2.73 5.38
CA THR A 2 20.66 2.69 3.91
C THR A 2 19.59 1.71 3.43
N ASP A 3 19.14 1.84 2.16
CA ASP A 3 18.12 0.93 1.62
C ASP A 3 18.64 -0.54 1.56
N LEU A 4 19.95 -0.75 1.40
CA LEU A 4 20.55 -2.07 1.41
C LEU A 4 20.56 -2.70 2.82
N GLU A 5 20.95 -1.94 3.84
CA GLU A 5 20.91 -2.38 5.24
C GLU A 5 19.48 -2.69 5.69
N LEU A 6 18.53 -1.84 5.28
CA LEU A 6 17.12 -2.04 5.57
C LEU A 6 16.59 -3.33 4.93
N LYS A 7 16.93 -3.56 3.67
CA LYS A 7 16.57 -4.79 2.96
C LYS A 7 17.14 -6.03 3.66
N GLN A 8 18.43 -6.01 4.04
CA GLN A 8 19.07 -7.12 4.75
C GLN A 8 18.37 -7.41 6.08
N LYS A 9 18.11 -6.36 6.89
CA LYS A 9 17.41 -6.51 8.18
C LYS A 9 16.00 -7.08 7.99
N LEU A 10 15.28 -6.69 6.93
CA LEU A 10 13.99 -7.26 6.59
C LEU A 10 14.10 -8.75 6.24
N GLN A 11 15.07 -9.13 5.44
CA GLN A 11 15.27 -10.53 5.02
C GLN A 11 15.63 -11.43 6.19
N ASP A 12 16.34 -10.91 7.19
CA ASP A 12 16.73 -11.64 8.40
C ASP A 12 15.55 -11.88 9.35
N ILE A 13 14.55 -10.99 9.34
CA ILE A 13 13.42 -11.03 10.27
C ILE A 13 12.18 -11.69 9.65
N LEU A 14 11.97 -11.49 8.34
CA LEU A 14 10.77 -11.98 7.67
C LEU A 14 10.76 -13.48 7.50
N VAL A 15 9.76 -14.12 8.11
CA VAL A 15 9.48 -15.55 7.94
C VAL A 15 8.34 -15.71 6.95
N GLN A 16 8.54 -16.56 5.96
CA GLN A 16 7.47 -16.91 5.03
C GLN A 16 6.61 -18.03 5.61
N GLY A 17 5.32 -17.78 5.75
CA GLY A 17 4.34 -18.79 6.14
C GLY A 17 4.13 -19.86 5.07
N GLU A 18 3.50 -20.96 5.44
CA GLU A 18 3.19 -22.09 4.53
C GLU A 18 2.29 -21.67 3.35
N ASP A 19 1.49 -20.62 3.53
CA ASP A 19 0.64 -20.02 2.48
C ASP A 19 1.39 -19.02 1.57
N GLY A 20 2.72 -18.93 1.74
CA GLY A 20 3.58 -18.01 0.99
C GLY A 20 3.41 -16.53 1.37
N ARG A 21 2.71 -16.21 2.46
CA ARG A 21 2.62 -14.85 2.99
C ARG A 21 3.82 -14.57 3.88
N GLN A 22 4.25 -13.30 3.89
CA GLN A 22 5.27 -12.84 4.82
C GLN A 22 4.59 -12.45 6.15
N ASP A 23 5.14 -12.93 7.26
CA ASP A 23 4.74 -12.42 8.57
C ASP A 23 5.45 -11.09 8.83
N LEU A 24 4.69 -10.01 8.83
CA LEU A 24 5.20 -8.66 9.04
C LEU A 24 5.03 -8.17 10.49
N LEU A 25 4.41 -8.97 11.38
CA LEU A 25 4.25 -8.59 12.77
C LEU A 25 5.58 -8.28 13.47
N PRO A 26 6.67 -9.06 13.27
CA PRO A 26 7.97 -8.71 13.85
C PRO A 26 8.51 -7.36 13.40
N VAL A 27 8.22 -6.97 12.15
CA VAL A 27 8.61 -5.67 11.60
C VAL A 27 7.88 -4.52 12.29
N TYR A 28 6.58 -4.67 12.52
CA TYR A 28 5.78 -3.65 13.21
C TYR A 28 6.06 -3.57 14.71
N ALA A 29 6.55 -4.65 15.32
CA ALA A 29 6.89 -4.72 16.73
C ALA A 29 8.30 -4.12 17.04
N ASP A 30 9.18 -4.01 16.05
CA ASP A 30 10.49 -3.35 16.19
C ASP A 30 10.34 -1.84 15.90
N PRO A 31 10.42 -0.95 16.91
CA PRO A 31 10.16 0.47 16.73
C PRO A 31 11.18 1.17 15.82
N GLU A 32 12.45 0.72 15.84
CA GLU A 32 13.51 1.30 15.01
C GLU A 32 13.32 0.87 13.55
N LEU A 33 13.13 -0.43 13.32
CA LEU A 33 12.91 -0.97 11.99
C LEU A 33 11.65 -0.40 11.34
N PHE A 34 10.55 -0.31 12.09
CA PHE A 34 9.31 0.28 11.60
C PHE A 34 9.49 1.74 11.23
N SER A 35 10.18 2.53 12.07
CA SER A 35 10.49 3.93 11.79
C SER A 35 11.34 4.09 10.52
N ASP A 36 12.35 3.24 10.33
CA ASP A 36 13.21 3.27 9.14
C ASP A 36 12.45 2.89 7.86
N ILE A 37 11.56 1.91 7.94
CA ILE A 37 10.67 1.53 6.82
C ILE A 37 9.76 2.71 6.45
N VAL A 38 9.09 3.30 7.42
CA VAL A 38 8.22 4.46 7.19
C VAL A 38 9.01 5.61 6.54
N ALA A 39 10.23 5.88 7.01
CA ALA A 39 11.09 6.90 6.43
C ALA A 39 11.52 6.55 5.00
N ALA A 40 11.84 5.27 4.72
CA ALA A 40 12.20 4.81 3.39
C ALA A 40 11.03 4.94 2.40
N LEU A 41 9.82 4.57 2.80
CA LEU A 41 8.61 4.66 1.97
C LEU A 41 8.16 6.09 1.70
N ALA A 42 8.35 6.99 2.67
CA ALA A 42 8.00 8.41 2.54
C ALA A 42 8.99 9.21 1.67
N ARG A 43 10.23 8.73 1.54
CA ARG A 43 11.34 9.45 0.90
C ARG A 43 11.04 9.84 -0.55
N GLY A 44 11.13 11.14 -0.85
CA GLY A 44 10.91 11.72 -2.17
C GLY A 44 9.45 12.09 -2.45
N TYR A 45 8.55 11.87 -1.48
CA TYR A 45 7.15 12.28 -1.55
C TYR A 45 6.81 13.48 -0.67
N GLU A 46 7.79 14.04 0.06
CA GLU A 46 7.61 15.21 0.93
C GLU A 46 7.08 16.40 0.13
N GLY A 47 5.98 16.98 0.59
CA GLY A 47 5.31 18.12 -0.07
C GLY A 47 4.61 17.79 -1.41
N LYS A 48 4.65 16.53 -1.86
CA LYS A 48 4.06 16.09 -3.14
C LYS A 48 2.75 15.33 -2.97
N VAL A 49 2.35 14.98 -1.76
CA VAL A 49 1.24 14.11 -1.45
C VAL A 49 0.27 14.81 -0.51
N ASP A 50 -1.01 14.77 -0.83
CA ASP A 50 -2.09 15.30 0.00
C ASP A 50 -2.78 14.20 0.80
N TYR A 51 -2.87 12.97 0.24
CA TYR A 51 -3.40 11.78 0.89
C TYR A 51 -2.52 10.56 0.67
N VAL A 52 -2.39 9.74 1.72
CA VAL A 52 -1.94 8.35 1.60
C VAL A 52 -3.17 7.46 1.58
N VAL A 53 -3.27 6.60 0.57
CA VAL A 53 -4.35 5.63 0.39
C VAL A 53 -3.80 4.23 0.59
N ALA A 54 -4.43 3.46 1.48
CA ALA A 54 -3.97 2.12 1.80
C ALA A 54 -5.14 1.13 2.02
N PRO A 55 -5.00 -0.15 1.64
CA PRO A 55 -6.04 -1.15 1.82
C PRO A 55 -6.03 -1.74 3.24
N GLU A 56 -7.18 -2.20 3.69
CA GLU A 56 -7.35 -2.97 4.94
C GLU A 56 -6.59 -4.32 4.83
N ALA A 57 -5.93 -4.86 5.88
CA ALA A 57 -5.82 -4.33 7.23
C ALA A 57 -4.41 -3.79 7.52
N MET A 58 -3.34 -4.52 7.14
CA MET A 58 -1.95 -4.15 7.46
C MET A 58 -1.49 -2.91 6.69
N GLY A 59 -2.00 -2.70 5.47
CA GLY A 59 -1.79 -1.47 4.72
C GLY A 59 -2.23 -0.22 5.50
N TRP A 60 -3.25 -0.31 6.35
CA TRP A 60 -3.67 0.82 7.18
C TRP A 60 -2.64 1.21 8.23
N VAL A 61 -2.01 0.23 8.89
CA VAL A 61 -0.97 0.49 9.90
C VAL A 61 0.18 1.26 9.26
N LEU A 62 0.66 0.75 8.13
CA LEU A 62 1.78 1.34 7.40
C LEU A 62 1.39 2.68 6.75
N GLY A 63 0.24 2.73 6.10
CA GLY A 63 -0.26 3.91 5.41
C GLY A 63 -0.50 5.09 6.35
N ALA A 64 -1.06 4.84 7.55
CA ALA A 64 -1.26 5.88 8.56
C ALA A 64 0.08 6.44 9.08
N ALA A 65 1.08 5.57 9.30
CA ALA A 65 2.41 5.99 9.71
C ALA A 65 3.11 6.84 8.63
N VAL A 66 3.04 6.40 7.35
CA VAL A 66 3.59 7.15 6.20
C VAL A 66 2.86 8.48 6.02
N ALA A 67 1.53 8.52 6.16
CA ALA A 67 0.75 9.76 6.10
C ALA A 67 1.19 10.76 7.17
N THR A 68 1.33 10.30 8.41
CA THR A 68 1.83 11.12 9.53
C THR A 68 3.22 11.67 9.22
N ARG A 69 4.12 10.84 8.70
CA ARG A 69 5.48 11.23 8.32
C ARG A 69 5.51 12.30 7.24
N LEU A 70 4.59 12.24 6.28
CA LEU A 70 4.48 13.19 5.16
C LEU A 70 3.67 14.45 5.51
N GLY A 71 3.00 14.51 6.66
CA GLY A 71 2.04 15.57 6.97
C GLY A 71 0.81 15.52 6.05
N ALA A 72 0.47 14.35 5.51
CA ALA A 72 -0.64 14.09 4.60
C ALA A 72 -1.86 13.51 5.34
N GLY A 73 -3.03 13.59 4.73
CA GLY A 73 -4.21 12.88 5.20
C GLY A 73 -4.08 11.37 4.95
N PHE A 74 -4.82 10.55 5.72
CA PHE A 74 -4.92 9.12 5.52
C PHE A 74 -6.31 8.72 5.04
N ALA A 75 -6.39 7.92 3.98
CA ALA A 75 -7.62 7.36 3.45
C ALA A 75 -7.54 5.83 3.42
N GLY A 76 -8.13 5.20 4.42
CA GLY A 76 -8.21 3.75 4.53
C GLY A 76 -9.29 3.15 3.62
N VAL A 77 -8.89 2.33 2.67
CA VAL A 77 -9.80 1.59 1.76
C VAL A 77 -10.20 0.28 2.41
N ARG A 78 -11.52 0.04 2.53
CA ARG A 78 -12.06 -1.17 3.17
C ARG A 78 -12.23 -2.32 2.20
N LYS A 79 -12.06 -3.52 2.73
CA LYS A 79 -12.52 -4.76 2.09
C LYS A 79 -14.01 -4.94 2.40
N LEU A 80 -14.86 -4.90 1.39
CA LEU A 80 -16.31 -4.90 1.57
C LEU A 80 -16.88 -6.25 2.00
N GLU A 81 -16.11 -7.32 1.85
CA GLU A 81 -16.48 -8.66 2.34
C GLU A 81 -16.58 -8.73 3.87
N ASN A 82 -15.93 -7.81 4.57
CA ASN A 82 -15.94 -7.75 6.04
C ASN A 82 -17.18 -7.03 6.62
N GLY A 83 -18.13 -6.61 5.77
CA GLY A 83 -19.50 -6.26 6.15
C GLY A 83 -19.70 -4.96 6.95
N VAL A 84 -18.73 -4.06 7.01
CA VAL A 84 -18.83 -2.88 7.88
C VAL A 84 -18.73 -1.57 7.11
N TYR A 85 -19.82 -1.21 6.41
CA TYR A 85 -20.10 0.20 6.12
C TYR A 85 -21.44 0.57 6.71
N LEU A 86 -21.44 1.64 7.53
CA LEU A 86 -22.66 2.19 8.13
C LEU A 86 -23.47 3.05 7.13
N ASN A 87 -22.91 3.34 5.93
CA ASN A 87 -23.54 4.15 4.89
C ASN A 87 -23.62 3.35 3.59
N GLU A 88 -24.77 3.47 2.92
CA GLU A 88 -25.06 2.78 1.66
C GLU A 88 -24.33 3.39 0.44
N ASP A 89 -23.89 4.64 0.53
CA ASP A 89 -23.26 5.38 -0.56
C ASP A 89 -21.76 5.08 -0.63
N ILE A 90 -21.41 3.99 -1.30
CA ILE A 90 -20.04 3.50 -1.43
C ILE A 90 -19.63 3.42 -2.90
N CYS A 91 -18.49 4.03 -3.25
CA CYS A 91 -17.78 3.71 -4.48
C CYS A 91 -17.08 2.37 -4.33
N ARG A 92 -17.47 1.39 -5.16
CA ARG A 92 -16.95 0.01 -5.12
C ARG A 92 -16.10 -0.30 -6.35
N VAL A 93 -14.95 -0.92 -6.14
CA VAL A 93 -14.14 -1.55 -7.19
C VAL A 93 -14.00 -3.03 -6.90
N ILE A 94 -14.24 -3.87 -7.92
CA ILE A 94 -14.16 -5.33 -7.83
C ILE A 94 -12.88 -5.79 -8.54
N PHE A 95 -12.17 -6.75 -7.93
CA PHE A 95 -10.97 -7.35 -8.50
C PHE A 95 -10.85 -8.84 -8.11
N MET A 96 -9.94 -9.55 -8.78
CA MET A 96 -9.56 -10.91 -8.40
C MET A 96 -8.26 -10.89 -7.62
N ASP A 97 -8.24 -11.49 -6.42
CA ASP A 97 -7.02 -11.57 -5.62
C ASP A 97 -6.04 -12.65 -6.14
N HIS A 98 -4.92 -12.81 -5.47
CA HIS A 98 -3.91 -13.79 -5.83
C HIS A 98 -4.39 -15.25 -5.69
N GLU A 99 -5.43 -15.50 -4.89
CA GLU A 99 -6.10 -16.82 -4.74
C GLU A 99 -7.22 -17.02 -5.77
N LYS A 100 -7.37 -16.10 -6.76
CA LYS A 100 -8.46 -16.08 -7.74
C LYS A 100 -9.85 -15.94 -7.11
N LYS A 101 -9.93 -15.35 -5.92
CA LYS A 101 -11.18 -15.03 -5.26
C LYS A 101 -11.62 -13.62 -5.64
N ARG A 102 -12.93 -13.47 -5.89
CA ARG A 102 -13.54 -12.16 -6.14
C ARG A 102 -13.53 -11.35 -4.85
N ARG A 103 -12.91 -10.17 -4.90
CA ARG A 103 -12.81 -9.22 -3.81
C ARG A 103 -13.35 -7.87 -4.23
N SER A 104 -13.64 -7.03 -3.25
CA SER A 104 -14.01 -5.65 -3.53
C SER A 104 -13.42 -4.68 -2.52
N PHE A 105 -12.98 -3.55 -3.04
CA PHE A 105 -12.60 -2.38 -2.25
C PHE A 105 -13.70 -1.33 -2.31
N GLY A 106 -13.83 -0.53 -1.24
CA GLY A 106 -14.76 0.57 -1.17
C GLY A 106 -14.31 1.72 -0.30
N VAL A 107 -14.78 2.90 -0.70
CA VAL A 107 -14.69 4.14 0.07
C VAL A 107 -16.04 4.86 -0.02
N PRO A 108 -16.39 5.72 0.96
CA PRO A 108 -17.61 6.53 0.88
C PRO A 108 -17.63 7.41 -0.38
N LEU A 109 -18.78 7.54 -1.03
CA LEU A 109 -18.94 8.42 -2.20
C LEU A 109 -18.66 9.90 -1.89
N ASN A 110 -18.85 10.30 -0.64
CA ASN A 110 -18.57 11.67 -0.18
C ASN A 110 -17.09 11.88 0.18
N TRP A 111 -16.19 10.94 -0.18
CA TRP A 111 -14.77 11.15 0.01
C TRP A 111 -14.28 12.37 -0.79
N ASN A 112 -13.91 13.43 -0.07
CA ASN A 112 -13.47 14.69 -0.68
C ASN A 112 -12.01 14.61 -1.16
N ALA A 113 -11.79 13.85 -2.23
CA ALA A 113 -10.46 13.54 -2.73
C ALA A 113 -10.15 14.13 -4.11
N LYS A 114 -11.15 14.73 -4.80
CA LYS A 114 -10.97 15.23 -6.16
C LYS A 114 -9.78 16.21 -6.27
N GLY A 115 -8.86 15.90 -7.21
CA GLY A 115 -7.65 16.69 -7.45
C GLY A 115 -6.58 16.54 -6.38
N LYS A 116 -6.79 15.72 -5.34
CA LYS A 116 -5.78 15.46 -4.30
C LYS A 116 -4.72 14.48 -4.80
N ARG A 117 -3.46 14.85 -4.59
CA ARG A 117 -2.30 14.03 -4.95
C ARG A 117 -2.17 12.85 -3.99
N VAL A 118 -2.15 11.64 -4.52
CA VAL A 118 -2.24 10.40 -3.74
C VAL A 118 -0.95 9.60 -3.82
N LEU A 119 -0.48 9.07 -2.69
CA LEU A 119 0.48 7.98 -2.59
C LEU A 119 -0.27 6.71 -2.19
N LEU A 120 -0.14 5.64 -2.97
CA LEU A 120 -0.65 4.32 -2.61
C LEU A 120 0.37 3.61 -1.74
N VAL A 121 -0.07 3.10 -0.59
CA VAL A 121 0.80 2.37 0.34
C VAL A 121 0.18 1.02 0.66
N ASP A 122 0.98 -0.04 0.58
CA ASP A 122 0.60 -1.38 1.01
C ASP A 122 1.79 -2.07 1.68
N ASP A 123 1.56 -3.19 2.33
CA ASP A 123 2.61 -3.99 2.94
C ASP A 123 3.35 -4.83 1.89
N TRP A 124 2.63 -5.65 1.14
CA TRP A 124 3.21 -6.59 0.17
C TRP A 124 2.39 -6.70 -1.13
N ILE A 125 3.06 -6.62 -2.27
CA ILE A 125 2.43 -6.83 -3.57
C ILE A 125 2.76 -8.24 -4.10
N LYS A 126 1.75 -9.12 -4.18
CA LYS A 126 1.89 -10.45 -4.81
C LYS A 126 1.68 -10.42 -6.32
N THR A 127 0.51 -9.98 -6.78
CA THR A 127 0.13 -9.97 -8.19
C THR A 127 -0.08 -8.58 -8.77
N GLY A 128 -0.15 -7.56 -7.93
CA GLY A 128 -0.50 -6.20 -8.32
C GLY A 128 -2.01 -5.92 -8.41
N SER A 129 -2.87 -6.94 -8.32
CA SER A 129 -4.32 -6.76 -8.50
C SER A 129 -4.96 -5.81 -7.48
N GLN A 130 -4.51 -5.83 -6.21
CA GLN A 130 -4.98 -4.89 -5.19
C GLN A 130 -4.58 -3.45 -5.52
N VAL A 131 -3.31 -3.26 -5.93
CA VAL A 131 -2.82 -1.93 -6.32
C VAL A 131 -3.56 -1.41 -7.55
N GLN A 132 -3.82 -2.25 -8.56
CA GLN A 132 -4.63 -1.86 -9.71
C GLN A 132 -6.06 -1.47 -9.32
N ALA A 133 -6.66 -2.17 -8.35
CA ALA A 133 -7.97 -1.80 -7.82
C ALA A 133 -7.94 -0.45 -7.09
N LEU A 134 -6.86 -0.15 -6.33
CA LEU A 134 -6.67 1.16 -5.71
C LEU A 134 -6.46 2.26 -6.75
N ILE A 135 -5.70 2.00 -7.81
CA ILE A 135 -5.53 2.92 -8.96
C ILE A 135 -6.91 3.25 -9.55
N SER A 136 -7.69 2.22 -9.91
CA SER A 136 -9.03 2.40 -10.47
C SER A 136 -9.99 3.14 -9.52
N LEU A 137 -9.81 2.97 -8.21
CA LEU A 137 -10.58 3.72 -7.22
C LEU A 137 -10.20 5.21 -7.23
N CYS A 138 -8.90 5.52 -7.22
CA CYS A 138 -8.40 6.91 -7.28
C CYS A 138 -8.81 7.63 -8.57
N GLU A 139 -8.79 6.93 -9.72
CA GLU A 139 -9.24 7.46 -11.01
C GLU A 139 -10.70 7.91 -10.97
N ARG A 140 -11.58 7.16 -10.30
CA ARG A 140 -13.01 7.53 -10.15
C ARG A 140 -13.25 8.80 -9.36
N PHE A 141 -12.28 9.20 -8.54
CA PHE A 141 -12.31 10.45 -7.76
C PHE A 141 -11.40 11.54 -8.36
N ASP A 142 -10.90 11.36 -9.59
CA ASP A 142 -9.95 12.29 -10.23
C ASP A 142 -8.73 12.59 -9.35
N CYS A 143 -8.17 11.58 -8.66
CA CYS A 143 -7.00 11.71 -7.80
C CYS A 143 -5.72 11.39 -8.57
N PRO A 144 -4.81 12.34 -8.81
CA PRO A 144 -3.53 12.06 -9.45
C PRO A 144 -2.62 11.25 -8.51
N ILE A 145 -2.18 10.07 -8.98
CA ILE A 145 -1.31 9.17 -8.23
C ILE A 145 0.14 9.61 -8.41
N GLN A 146 0.83 9.87 -7.29
CA GLN A 146 2.22 10.29 -7.27
C GLN A 146 3.19 9.09 -7.24
N GLY A 147 2.72 7.95 -6.78
CA GLY A 147 3.49 6.72 -6.72
C GLY A 147 2.83 5.63 -5.88
N ILE A 148 3.54 4.52 -5.80
CA ILE A 148 3.22 3.34 -5.01
C ILE A 148 4.41 3.08 -4.10
N ALA A 149 4.20 2.85 -2.80
CA ALA A 149 5.24 2.56 -1.83
C ALA A 149 4.88 1.34 -0.99
N VAL A 150 5.76 0.32 -0.97
CA VAL A 150 5.52 -0.95 -0.29
C VAL A 150 6.77 -1.49 0.39
N ILE A 151 6.60 -2.31 1.44
CA ILE A 151 7.71 -3.01 2.08
C ILE A 151 8.30 -4.00 1.10
N GLY A 152 7.47 -4.84 0.48
CA GLY A 152 7.96 -5.85 -0.44
C GLY A 152 7.02 -6.17 -1.59
N ALA A 153 7.57 -6.85 -2.59
CA ALA A 153 6.82 -7.31 -3.76
C ALA A 153 7.41 -8.60 -4.33
N ASP A 154 6.52 -9.48 -4.80
CA ASP A 154 6.91 -10.65 -5.60
C ASP A 154 7.27 -10.19 -7.02
N ARG A 155 8.32 -10.78 -7.61
CA ARG A 155 8.74 -10.43 -8.97
C ARG A 155 7.69 -10.87 -10.00
N ARG A 156 7.00 -9.89 -10.59
CA ARG A 156 6.00 -10.03 -11.66
C ARG A 156 6.25 -8.99 -12.73
N ASP A 157 5.75 -9.22 -13.94
CA ASP A 157 5.95 -8.27 -15.05
C ASP A 157 5.39 -6.89 -14.74
N ILE A 158 4.21 -6.80 -14.15
CA ILE A 158 3.62 -5.52 -13.73
C ILE A 158 4.46 -4.78 -12.68
N ILE A 159 5.07 -5.51 -11.74
CA ILE A 159 5.95 -4.93 -10.71
C ILE A 159 7.21 -4.38 -11.37
N ARG A 160 7.80 -5.13 -12.32
CA ARG A 160 8.95 -4.67 -13.09
C ARG A 160 8.63 -3.41 -13.88
N GLU A 161 7.48 -3.37 -14.56
CA GLU A 161 7.02 -2.19 -15.30
C GLU A 161 6.90 -0.95 -14.40
N TRP A 162 6.29 -1.09 -13.21
CA TRP A 162 6.16 0.03 -12.27
C TRP A 162 7.53 0.51 -11.73
N LEU A 163 8.46 -0.41 -11.51
CA LEU A 163 9.84 -0.07 -11.09
C LEU A 163 10.59 0.69 -12.20
N GLU A 164 10.55 0.19 -13.44
CA GLU A 164 11.20 0.81 -14.59
C GLU A 164 10.66 2.20 -14.89
N LYS A 165 9.34 2.42 -14.68
CA LYS A 165 8.70 3.73 -14.80
C LYS A 165 8.94 4.66 -13.60
N GLY A 166 9.62 4.20 -12.56
CA GLY A 166 9.81 4.95 -11.31
C GLY A 166 8.51 5.21 -10.53
N GLN A 167 7.47 4.41 -10.78
CA GLN A 167 6.17 4.52 -10.13
C GLN A 167 6.10 3.76 -8.81
N LEU A 168 6.96 2.75 -8.63
CA LEU A 168 7.00 1.90 -7.44
C LEU A 168 8.28 2.11 -6.64
N ARG A 169 8.12 2.41 -5.36
CA ARG A 169 9.16 2.31 -4.34
C ARG A 169 8.93 1.02 -3.55
N CYS A 170 9.90 0.13 -3.58
CA CYS A 170 9.85 -1.15 -2.88
C CYS A 170 11.18 -1.39 -2.16
N VAL A 171 11.13 -1.81 -0.89
CA VAL A 171 12.34 -2.08 -0.10
C VAL A 171 12.88 -3.47 -0.42
N ASP A 172 12.03 -4.50 -0.49
CA ASP A 172 12.43 -5.88 -0.78
C ASP A 172 11.65 -6.46 -1.97
N ILE A 173 12.36 -6.92 -2.99
CA ILE A 173 11.78 -7.61 -4.15
C ILE A 173 12.22 -9.04 -4.12
N ARG A 174 11.27 -9.97 -4.08
CA ARG A 174 11.50 -11.42 -4.01
C ARG A 174 11.15 -12.12 -5.32
N GLU A 175 11.91 -13.17 -5.61
CA GLU A 175 11.73 -14.05 -6.79
C GLU A 175 10.56 -15.03 -6.62
#